data_c05bd436c140f31a154a1c06ae95173c
#
_entry.id   c05bd436c140f31a154a1c06ae95173c
#
_cell.length_a   1.000
_cell.length_b   1.000
_cell.length_c   1.000
_cell.angle_alpha   90.00
_cell.angle_beta   90.00
_cell.angle_gamma   90.00
#
_symmetry.space_group_name_H-M   'P 1'
#
loop_
_entity.id
_entity.type
_entity.pdbx_description
1 polymer ?
#
loop_
_entity_poly.entity_id
_entity_poly.type
_entity_poly.pdbx_seq_one_letter_code
_entity_poly.pdbx_strand_id
1 'polypeptide(L)'
;MSTVALDRLERAIEAVWAVPDPEIPVVSIADLGMVRAIRLAADGVVEVDLTPTYTGCPATRLIDEEVTAAVEAAGLGTPRIRFITSPAWTTDWITPAGRAALDRYGIAPPPRRTDPDAPVACPHCGSIDTEEISRFGSTPCKALWRCRTCREPFDRFKCL
;
A
#
# COMPACT_ATOMS: atom_id res chain seq x y z
N MET A 1 -1.18 -28.26 11.56
CA MET A 1 -1.95 -27.16 12.18
C MET A 1 -3.36 -27.66 12.49
N SER A 2 -3.94 -27.32 13.65
CA SER A 2 -5.33 -27.69 13.95
C SER A 2 -6.31 -26.84 13.13
N THR A 3 -7.54 -27.34 12.94
CA THR A 3 -8.61 -26.58 12.25
C THR A 3 -8.84 -25.21 12.87
N VAL A 4 -8.77 -25.12 14.21
CA VAL A 4 -8.89 -23.86 14.96
C VAL A 4 -7.76 -22.87 14.65
N ALA A 5 -6.54 -23.37 14.47
CA ALA A 5 -5.40 -22.51 14.13
C ALA A 5 -5.49 -22.00 12.68
N LEU A 6 -6.04 -22.80 11.76
CA LEU A 6 -6.31 -22.37 10.39
C LEU A 6 -7.37 -21.27 10.33
N ASP A 7 -8.50 -21.47 11.01
CA ASP A 7 -9.58 -20.45 11.10
C ASP A 7 -9.05 -19.13 11.69
N ARG A 8 -8.25 -19.20 12.75
CA ARG A 8 -7.65 -18.00 13.35
C ARG A 8 -6.71 -17.26 12.38
N LEU A 9 -5.91 -18.02 11.61
CA LEU A 9 -5.00 -17.43 10.63
C LEU A 9 -5.75 -16.78 9.47
N GLU A 10 -6.80 -17.43 8.96
CA GLU A 10 -7.66 -16.88 7.91
C GLU A 10 -8.29 -15.56 8.35
N ARG A 11 -8.86 -15.51 9.55
CA ARG A 11 -9.44 -14.29 10.13
C ARG A 11 -8.40 -13.19 10.32
N ALA A 12 -7.17 -13.53 10.70
CA ALA A 12 -6.09 -12.56 10.81
C ALA A 12 -5.71 -11.98 9.43
N ILE A 13 -5.64 -12.83 8.40
CA ILE A 13 -5.37 -12.41 7.03
C ILE A 13 -6.46 -11.46 6.55
N GLU A 14 -7.73 -11.82 6.70
CA GLU A 14 -8.86 -10.98 6.29
C GLU A 14 -8.84 -9.61 7.01
N ALA A 15 -8.62 -9.62 8.33
CA ALA A 15 -8.57 -8.39 9.12
C ALA A 15 -7.44 -7.45 8.67
N VAL A 16 -6.22 -7.98 8.51
CA VAL A 16 -5.05 -7.17 8.11
C VAL A 16 -5.15 -6.69 6.67
N TRP A 17 -5.66 -7.52 5.76
CA TRP A 17 -5.79 -7.17 4.35
C TRP A 17 -6.86 -6.09 4.10
N ALA A 18 -7.84 -5.97 4.97
CA ALA A 18 -8.86 -4.95 4.90
C ALA A 18 -8.42 -3.57 5.40
N VAL A 19 -7.26 -3.47 6.05
CA VAL A 19 -6.76 -2.19 6.59
C VAL A 19 -6.43 -1.23 5.45
N PRO A 20 -7.10 -0.05 5.37
CA PRO A 20 -6.81 0.93 4.34
C PRO A 20 -5.48 1.64 4.62
N ASP A 21 -4.82 2.11 3.56
CA ASP A 21 -3.69 3.02 3.73
C ASP A 21 -4.21 4.38 4.25
N PRO A 22 -3.62 4.94 5.33
CA PRO A 22 -4.13 6.17 5.93
C PRO A 22 -3.94 7.42 5.06
N GLU A 23 -2.99 7.40 4.12
CA GLU A 23 -2.73 8.51 3.20
C GLU A 23 -3.49 8.35 1.87
N ILE A 24 -3.84 7.09 1.50
CA ILE A 24 -4.54 6.77 0.25
C ILE A 24 -5.67 5.77 0.55
N PRO A 25 -6.78 6.19 1.15
CA PRO A 25 -7.79 5.30 1.74
C PRO A 25 -8.54 4.41 0.74
N VAL A 26 -8.33 4.59 -0.56
CA VAL A 26 -8.92 3.75 -1.62
C VAL A 26 -8.14 2.48 -1.91
N VAL A 27 -6.98 2.31 -1.30
CA VAL A 27 -6.16 1.09 -1.37
C VAL A 27 -5.88 0.59 0.04
N SER A 28 -5.80 -0.72 0.18
CA SER A 28 -5.35 -1.33 1.43
C SER A 28 -3.82 -1.40 1.49
N ILE A 29 -3.28 -1.57 2.70
CA ILE A 29 -1.85 -1.84 2.87
C ILE A 29 -1.42 -3.15 2.20
N ALA A 30 -2.34 -4.10 2.05
CA ALA A 30 -2.13 -5.33 1.28
C ALA A 30 -2.07 -5.04 -0.22
N ASP A 31 -2.95 -4.19 -0.76
CA ASP A 31 -2.93 -3.77 -2.16
C ASP A 31 -1.64 -3.04 -2.53
N LEU A 32 -1.09 -2.27 -1.60
CA LEU A 32 0.23 -1.63 -1.77
C LEU A 32 1.40 -2.61 -1.61
N GLY A 33 1.14 -3.89 -1.27
CA GLY A 33 2.19 -4.88 -1.06
C GLY A 33 3.02 -4.66 0.20
N MET A 34 2.50 -3.92 1.17
CA MET A 34 3.20 -3.67 2.44
C MET A 34 3.16 -4.87 3.37
N VAL A 35 2.13 -5.73 3.28
CA VAL A 35 1.99 -6.95 4.11
C VAL A 35 2.91 -8.03 3.58
N ARG A 36 3.91 -8.44 4.39
CA ARG A 36 4.91 -9.42 3.98
C ARG A 36 4.66 -10.82 4.52
N ALA A 37 4.17 -10.91 5.74
CA ALA A 37 3.79 -12.17 6.36
C ALA A 37 2.75 -11.94 7.45
N ILE A 38 1.86 -12.90 7.59
CA ILE A 38 0.94 -13.03 8.71
C ILE A 38 1.04 -14.47 9.18
N ARG A 39 1.25 -14.68 10.46
CA ARG A 39 1.42 -16.02 11.05
C ARG A 39 0.92 -16.05 12.49
N LEU A 40 0.66 -17.25 12.99
CA LEU A 40 0.42 -17.49 14.40
C LEU A 40 1.70 -17.99 15.04
N ALA A 41 2.14 -17.31 16.08
CA ALA A 41 3.25 -17.75 16.92
C ALA A 41 2.85 -19.00 17.75
N ALA A 42 3.82 -19.66 18.37
CA ALA A 42 3.58 -20.84 19.18
C ALA A 42 2.65 -20.58 20.38
N ASP A 43 2.64 -19.36 20.91
CA ASP A 43 1.76 -18.88 21.98
C ASP A 43 0.37 -18.45 21.46
N GLY A 44 0.09 -18.58 20.15
CA GLY A 44 -1.17 -18.23 19.52
C GLY A 44 -1.34 -16.75 19.21
N VAL A 45 -0.32 -15.92 19.43
CA VAL A 45 -0.35 -14.49 19.07
C VAL A 45 -0.20 -14.32 17.56
N VAL A 46 -0.98 -13.41 16.97
CA VAL A 46 -0.84 -13.03 15.56
C VAL A 46 0.43 -12.18 15.39
N GLU A 47 1.30 -12.59 14.49
CA GLU A 47 2.47 -11.83 14.09
C GLU A 47 2.29 -11.30 12.68
N VAL A 48 2.57 -10.01 12.47
CA VAL A 48 2.44 -9.33 11.18
C VAL A 48 3.75 -8.64 10.82
N ASP A 49 4.32 -9.00 9.68
CA ASP A 49 5.48 -8.32 9.12
C ASP A 49 5.03 -7.35 8.03
N LEU A 50 5.40 -6.09 8.17
CA LEU A 50 5.08 -5.01 7.24
C LEU A 50 6.36 -4.40 6.68
N THR A 51 6.33 -3.98 5.41
CA THR A 51 7.40 -3.18 4.81
C THR A 51 6.79 -1.85 4.35
N PRO A 52 7.24 -0.70 4.90
CA PRO A 52 6.73 0.59 4.48
C PRO A 52 7.16 0.90 3.04
N THR A 53 6.36 1.69 2.32
CA THR A 53 6.65 2.07 0.93
C THR A 53 7.95 2.86 0.77
N TYR A 54 8.41 3.52 1.84
CA TYR A 54 9.74 4.12 1.92
C TYR A 54 10.21 4.20 3.38
N THR A 55 11.53 4.25 3.57
CA THR A 55 12.13 4.36 4.90
C THR A 55 11.81 5.71 5.53
N GLY A 56 11.28 5.70 6.75
CA GLY A 56 10.90 6.93 7.46
C GLY A 56 9.48 7.43 7.12
N CYS A 57 8.60 6.58 6.59
CA CYS A 57 7.20 6.90 6.37
C CYS A 57 6.53 7.40 7.67
N PRO A 58 5.97 8.62 7.72
CA PRO A 58 5.33 9.14 8.93
C PRO A 58 4.04 8.40 9.29
N ALA A 59 3.44 7.69 8.32
CA ALA A 59 2.22 6.92 8.51
C ALA A 59 2.44 5.58 9.24
N THR A 60 3.69 5.12 9.45
CA THR A 60 3.96 3.79 10.04
C THR A 60 3.32 3.60 11.41
N ARG A 61 3.29 4.64 12.24
CA ARG A 61 2.63 4.57 13.56
C ARG A 61 1.12 4.39 13.42
N LEU A 62 0.50 5.10 12.50
CA LEU A 62 -0.94 4.99 12.27
C LEU A 62 -1.29 3.63 11.67
N ILE A 63 -0.47 3.11 10.76
CA ILE A 63 -0.64 1.76 10.20
C ILE A 63 -0.54 0.70 11.31
N ASP A 64 0.39 0.85 12.25
CA ASP A 64 0.52 -0.04 13.43
C ASP A 64 -0.77 -0.03 14.26
N GLU A 65 -1.28 1.15 14.59
CA GLU A 65 -2.51 1.35 15.36
C GLU A 65 -3.73 0.74 14.64
N GLU A 66 -3.87 0.96 13.32
CA GLU A 66 -4.97 0.43 12.52
C GLU A 66 -4.92 -1.10 12.37
N VAL A 67 -3.74 -1.67 12.14
CA VAL A 67 -3.56 -3.13 12.09
C VAL A 67 -3.85 -3.76 13.44
N THR A 68 -3.38 -3.15 14.53
CA THR A 68 -3.69 -3.61 15.89
C THR A 68 -5.19 -3.63 16.13
N ALA A 69 -5.87 -2.51 15.85
CA ALA A 69 -7.31 -2.39 16.01
C ALA A 69 -8.09 -3.41 15.17
N ALA A 70 -7.68 -3.65 13.93
CA ALA A 70 -8.33 -4.63 13.06
C ALA A 70 -8.21 -6.07 13.59
N VAL A 71 -7.03 -6.47 14.06
CA VAL A 71 -6.79 -7.81 14.62
C VAL A 71 -7.55 -7.99 15.94
N GLU A 72 -7.57 -6.97 16.80
CA GLU A 72 -8.34 -7.00 18.07
C GLU A 72 -9.84 -7.07 17.82
N ALA A 73 -10.37 -6.29 16.86
CA ALA A 73 -11.78 -6.33 16.46
C ALA A 73 -12.19 -7.70 15.89
N ALA A 74 -11.26 -8.42 15.27
CA ALA A 74 -11.45 -9.79 14.84
C ALA A 74 -11.43 -10.80 16.02
N GLY A 75 -11.24 -10.36 17.27
CA GLY A 75 -11.22 -11.22 18.47
C GLY A 75 -9.97 -12.09 18.56
N LEU A 76 -8.85 -11.65 18.00
CA LEU A 76 -7.61 -12.41 17.93
C LEU A 76 -6.56 -11.97 18.96
N GLY A 77 -6.87 -10.93 19.76
CA GLY A 77 -5.96 -10.32 20.73
C GLY A 77 -5.00 -9.33 20.08
N THR A 78 -4.13 -8.76 20.88
CA THR A 78 -3.15 -7.77 20.41
C THR A 78 -2.05 -8.44 19.58
N PRO A 79 -1.82 -8.04 18.31
CA PRO A 79 -0.80 -8.63 17.47
C PRO A 79 0.61 -8.16 17.83
N ARG A 80 1.62 -8.88 17.35
CA ARG A 80 3.01 -8.40 17.29
C ARG A 80 3.31 -7.91 15.89
N ILE A 81 3.49 -6.62 15.72
CA ILE A 81 3.79 -6.01 14.42
C ILE A 81 5.28 -5.70 14.33
N ARG A 82 5.88 -6.05 13.19
CA ARG A 82 7.28 -5.75 12.88
C ARG A 82 7.38 -5.03 11.56
N PHE A 83 8.05 -3.89 11.56
CA PHE A 83 8.42 -3.21 10.32
C PHE A 83 9.78 -3.73 9.86
N ILE A 84 9.79 -4.37 8.68
CA ILE A 84 11.00 -4.91 8.04
C ILE A 84 11.39 -4.04 6.84
N THR A 85 12.68 -3.77 6.70
CA THR A 85 13.23 -2.91 5.64
C THR A 85 14.07 -3.67 4.63
N SER A 86 14.26 -4.96 4.85
CA SER A 86 14.98 -5.86 3.95
C SER A 86 14.16 -7.12 3.68
N PRO A 87 13.83 -7.41 2.41
CA PRO A 87 14.08 -6.57 1.23
C PRO A 87 13.31 -5.25 1.28
N ALA A 88 13.86 -4.20 0.66
CA ALA A 88 13.16 -2.93 0.53
C ALA A 88 11.89 -3.09 -0.29
N TRP A 89 10.87 -2.27 0.02
CA TRP A 89 9.63 -2.25 -0.74
C TRP A 89 9.89 -1.88 -2.21
N THR A 90 9.07 -2.41 -3.10
CA THR A 90 9.13 -2.13 -4.53
C THR A 90 7.73 -1.95 -5.09
N THR A 91 7.60 -1.08 -6.08
CA THR A 91 6.33 -0.82 -6.79
C THR A 91 5.76 -2.06 -7.49
N ASP A 92 6.57 -3.09 -7.73
CA ASP A 92 6.13 -4.36 -8.31
C ASP A 92 5.23 -5.16 -7.35
N TRP A 93 5.27 -4.85 -6.04
CA TRP A 93 4.43 -5.49 -5.05
C TRP A 93 3.00 -4.94 -4.98
N ILE A 94 2.75 -3.79 -5.62
CA ILE A 94 1.39 -3.27 -5.73
C ILE A 94 0.56 -4.24 -6.57
N THR A 95 -0.57 -4.68 -6.02
CA THR A 95 -1.47 -5.61 -6.71
C THR A 95 -2.10 -4.97 -7.94
N PRO A 96 -2.56 -5.76 -8.94
CA PRO A 96 -3.33 -5.23 -10.05
C PRO A 96 -4.59 -4.46 -9.59
N ALA A 97 -5.27 -4.94 -8.54
CA ALA A 97 -6.42 -4.27 -7.94
C ALA A 97 -6.03 -2.92 -7.33
N GLY A 98 -4.90 -2.87 -6.59
CA GLY A 98 -4.35 -1.64 -6.02
C GLY A 98 -4.01 -0.60 -7.09
N ARG A 99 -3.34 -1.02 -8.17
CA ARG A 99 -3.05 -0.13 -9.32
C ARG A 99 -4.31 0.43 -9.96
N ALA A 100 -5.32 -0.40 -10.17
CA ALA A 100 -6.60 0.04 -10.73
C ALA A 100 -7.35 0.97 -9.77
N ALA A 101 -7.27 0.76 -8.46
CA ALA A 101 -7.88 1.63 -7.47
C ALA A 101 -7.19 3.01 -7.41
N LEU A 102 -5.85 3.06 -7.47
CA LEU A 102 -5.08 4.30 -7.57
C LEU A 102 -5.52 5.12 -8.80
N ASP A 103 -5.53 4.48 -9.96
CA ASP A 103 -5.90 5.13 -11.23
C ASP A 103 -7.33 5.71 -11.19
N ARG A 104 -8.31 4.93 -10.74
CA ARG A 104 -9.70 5.41 -10.57
C ARG A 104 -9.83 6.56 -9.59
N TYR A 105 -8.96 6.63 -8.60
CA TYR A 105 -8.94 7.72 -7.62
C TYR A 105 -8.24 8.99 -8.12
N GLY A 106 -7.64 8.93 -9.30
CA GLY A 106 -6.92 10.06 -9.89
C GLY A 106 -5.44 10.13 -9.53
N ILE A 107 -4.88 9.01 -9.06
CA ILE A 107 -3.45 8.86 -8.80
C ILE A 107 -2.85 7.95 -9.87
N ALA A 108 -1.97 8.49 -10.72
CA ALA A 108 -1.29 7.68 -11.72
C ALA A 108 -0.43 6.61 -11.04
N PRO A 109 -0.65 5.30 -11.32
CA PRO A 109 0.16 4.23 -10.74
C PRO A 109 1.62 4.35 -11.18
N PRO A 110 2.58 3.86 -10.36
CA PRO A 110 3.98 3.86 -10.74
C PRO A 110 4.23 2.86 -11.89
N PRO A 111 5.26 3.07 -12.72
CA PRO A 111 5.67 2.08 -13.69
C PRO A 111 6.14 0.79 -12.99
N ARG A 112 6.18 -0.32 -13.72
CA ARG A 112 6.84 -1.53 -13.25
C ARG A 112 8.36 -1.37 -13.36
N ARG A 113 9.13 -2.05 -12.52
CA ARG A 113 10.60 -2.04 -12.62
C ARG A 113 11.11 -2.58 -13.96
N THR A 114 10.32 -3.42 -14.62
CA THR A 114 10.60 -3.94 -15.96
C THR A 114 10.46 -2.89 -17.06
N ASP A 115 9.78 -1.78 -16.79
CA ASP A 115 9.58 -0.67 -17.73
C ASP A 115 9.57 0.67 -16.97
N PRO A 116 10.73 1.10 -16.43
CA PRO A 116 10.82 2.30 -15.59
C PRO A 116 10.55 3.60 -16.36
N ASP A 117 10.73 3.58 -17.67
CA ASP A 117 10.54 4.71 -18.57
C ASP A 117 9.15 4.73 -19.22
N ALA A 118 8.25 3.85 -18.79
CA ALA A 118 6.88 3.84 -19.28
C ALA A 118 6.25 5.24 -19.18
N PRO A 119 5.59 5.72 -20.24
CA PRO A 119 4.94 7.03 -20.21
C PRO A 119 3.86 7.08 -19.13
N VAL A 120 3.73 8.23 -18.47
CA VAL A 120 2.73 8.44 -17.42
C VAL A 120 1.42 8.83 -18.09
N ALA A 121 0.42 7.96 -18.00
CA ALA A 121 -0.91 8.28 -18.48
C ALA A 121 -1.65 9.16 -17.47
N CYS A 122 -2.37 10.15 -17.97
CA CYS A 122 -3.27 10.98 -17.17
C CYS A 122 -4.46 10.14 -16.69
N PRO A 123 -4.74 10.05 -15.39
CA PRO A 123 -5.88 9.28 -14.88
C PRO A 123 -7.25 9.89 -15.24
N HIS A 124 -7.29 11.15 -15.69
CA HIS A 124 -8.52 11.82 -16.07
C HIS A 124 -8.91 11.64 -17.54
N CYS A 125 -7.93 11.63 -18.46
CA CYS A 125 -8.22 11.57 -19.90
C CYS A 125 -7.43 10.52 -20.68
N GLY A 126 -6.52 9.79 -20.03
CA GLY A 126 -5.70 8.75 -20.64
C GLY A 126 -4.54 9.23 -21.51
N SER A 127 -4.38 10.55 -21.71
CA SER A 127 -3.29 11.11 -22.50
C SER A 127 -1.93 10.83 -21.85
N ILE A 128 -0.94 10.51 -22.66
CA ILE A 128 0.46 10.36 -22.24
C ILE A 128 1.27 11.67 -22.35
N ASP A 129 0.66 12.73 -22.87
CA ASP A 129 1.30 14.05 -22.88
C ASP A 129 1.18 14.71 -21.51
N THR A 130 2.06 14.29 -20.62
CA THR A 130 2.08 14.68 -19.21
C THR A 130 3.47 15.15 -18.81
N GLU A 131 3.53 15.97 -17.75
CA GLU A 131 4.79 16.49 -17.22
C GLU A 131 4.80 16.50 -15.69
N GLU A 132 5.96 16.28 -15.09
CA GLU A 132 6.17 16.47 -13.65
C GLU A 132 6.29 17.97 -13.33
N ILE A 133 5.41 18.45 -12.41
CA ILE A 133 5.48 19.83 -11.89
C ILE A 133 6.39 19.86 -10.66
N SER A 134 6.27 18.84 -9.77
CA SER A 134 7.02 18.76 -8.54
C SER A 134 7.23 17.30 -8.14
N ARG A 135 8.45 16.99 -7.68
CA ARG A 135 8.77 15.69 -7.07
C ARG A 135 8.04 15.43 -5.76
N PHE A 136 7.40 16.45 -5.19
CA PHE A 136 6.64 16.37 -3.94
C PHE A 136 5.18 16.69 -4.23
N GLY A 137 4.31 15.72 -3.96
CA GLY A 137 2.86 15.85 -4.04
C GLY A 137 2.24 16.10 -2.67
N SER A 138 0.98 15.68 -2.51
CA SER A 138 0.24 15.79 -1.26
C SER A 138 0.81 14.95 -0.12
N THR A 139 1.55 13.89 -0.44
CA THR A 139 2.28 13.03 0.50
C THR A 139 3.67 12.71 -0.02
N PRO A 140 4.63 12.30 0.82
CA PRO A 140 6.00 12.00 0.40
C PRO A 140 6.12 10.88 -0.66
N CYS A 141 5.15 9.95 -0.70
CA CYS A 141 5.11 8.85 -1.68
C CYS A 141 4.55 9.28 -3.04
N LYS A 142 4.10 10.54 -3.19
CA LYS A 142 3.51 11.06 -4.43
C LYS A 142 4.29 12.23 -5.00
N ALA A 143 4.24 12.39 -6.32
CA ALA A 143 4.73 13.53 -7.08
C ALA A 143 3.54 14.25 -7.73
N LEU A 144 3.63 15.55 -7.94
CA LEU A 144 2.61 16.34 -8.63
C LEU A 144 2.93 16.41 -10.12
N TRP A 145 1.97 16.02 -10.92
CA TRP A 145 2.02 16.01 -12.37
C TRP A 145 0.89 16.83 -12.98
N ARG A 146 1.01 17.20 -14.24
CA ARG A 146 -0.03 17.86 -15.04
C ARG A 146 -0.17 17.20 -16.39
N CYS A 147 -1.40 17.03 -16.84
CA CYS A 147 -1.72 16.68 -18.21
C CYS A 147 -1.70 17.94 -19.10
N ARG A 148 -0.97 17.90 -20.23
CA ARG A 148 -0.94 19.01 -21.20
C ARG A 148 -2.18 19.01 -22.09
N THR A 149 -2.84 17.85 -22.23
CA THR A 149 -4.06 17.71 -23.05
C THR A 149 -5.30 18.24 -22.35
N CYS A 150 -5.68 17.70 -21.18
CA CYS A 150 -6.84 18.17 -20.42
C CYS A 150 -6.54 19.29 -19.43
N ARG A 151 -5.26 19.59 -19.18
CA ARG A 151 -4.72 20.60 -18.26
C ARG A 151 -4.95 20.33 -16.78
N GLU A 152 -5.53 19.19 -16.41
CA GLU A 152 -5.75 18.81 -15.03
C GLU A 152 -4.45 18.39 -14.34
N PRO A 153 -4.21 18.85 -13.10
CA PRO A 153 -3.16 18.31 -12.25
C PRO A 153 -3.59 16.95 -11.69
N PHE A 154 -2.64 16.08 -11.39
CA PHE A 154 -2.88 14.81 -10.75
C PHE A 154 -1.66 14.36 -9.94
N ASP A 155 -1.90 13.52 -8.94
CA ASP A 155 -0.82 12.86 -8.20
C ASP A 155 -0.31 11.65 -8.98
N ARG A 156 1.00 11.42 -8.93
CA ARG A 156 1.64 10.19 -9.38
C ARG A 156 2.29 9.48 -8.20
N PHE A 157 1.99 8.21 -8.02
CA PHE A 157 2.70 7.40 -7.04
C PHE A 157 4.16 7.21 -7.49
N LYS A 158 5.12 7.52 -6.61
CA LYS A 158 6.56 7.46 -6.95
C LYS A 158 7.05 6.02 -7.05
N CYS A 159 8.00 5.82 -7.96
CA CYS A 159 8.90 4.68 -7.95
C CYS A 159 9.98 4.94 -6.89
N LEU A 160 10.03 4.14 -5.84
CA LEU A 160 10.97 4.22 -4.74
C LEU A 160 11.82 2.96 -4.67
#